data_fe60dc9d9d70c85869bd4a9b6a329e48
#
_entry.id   fe60dc9d9d70c85869bd4a9b6a329e48
#
_cell.length_a   1.000
_cell.length_b   1.000
_cell.length_c   1.000
_cell.angle_alpha   90.00
_cell.angle_beta   90.00
_cell.angle_gamma   90.00
#
_symmetry.space_group_name_H-M   'P 1'
#
loop_
_entity.id
_entity.type
_entity.pdbx_description
1 polymer ?
#
loop_
_entity_poly.entity_id
_entity_poly.type
_entity_poly.pdbx_seq_one_letter_code
_entity_poly.pdbx_strand_id
1 'polypeptide(L)'
;MNIDKIFLKSFARVTERGAYGASLHKGKNDKIAADKAAVDEMREELNRVRMKGKIVIGEGEMDEAPMLFINEKVGTNTGEEFDIAVDPLEGTNFTAKNLPNALSVMAVTRKGNLLHAPDIYMEKIAIGSDLPINLVDLDFGVKKNIELLAAAKKTKPNKLNACILKRPRHEGIINDLNVLGVKINYITDGDVSGVISVAEKKSNIDIYIGIGGGPEGVLAAAALKCLGCQMQTRLVFQNDEEKERAKKLGIKDLKKKYNIEDMVKGDTIFCATGVTDGDLVNGIKDLGKSFESETLVLHKSSNTNIKVKNIIKK
;
A
#
# COMPACT_ATOMS: atom_id res chain seq x y z
N MET A 1 -21.04 2.52 -8.90
CA MET A 1 -20.74 3.26 -10.15
C MET A 1 -19.24 3.14 -10.39
N ASN A 2 -18.82 2.74 -11.61
CA ASN A 2 -17.40 2.55 -11.92
C ASN A 2 -16.68 3.89 -12.08
N ILE A 3 -15.35 3.89 -11.90
CA ILE A 3 -14.49 5.02 -12.19
C ILE A 3 -14.16 5.00 -13.68
N ASP A 4 -14.15 6.16 -14.34
CA ASP A 4 -13.80 6.24 -15.75
C ASP A 4 -12.31 5.97 -15.96
N LYS A 5 -11.97 5.17 -16.99
CA LYS A 5 -10.59 4.87 -17.38
C LYS A 5 -9.75 6.10 -17.71
N ILE A 6 -10.36 7.22 -18.04
CA ILE A 6 -9.67 8.48 -18.33
C ILE A 6 -8.80 8.93 -17.13
N PHE A 7 -9.18 8.56 -15.90
CA PHE A 7 -8.44 8.89 -14.69
C PHE A 7 -7.15 8.07 -14.51
N LEU A 8 -6.99 6.92 -15.18
CA LEU A 8 -5.80 6.06 -15.02
C LEU A 8 -4.52 6.82 -15.30
N LYS A 9 -4.49 7.57 -16.40
CA LYS A 9 -3.32 8.37 -16.77
C LYS A 9 -3.05 9.50 -15.78
N SER A 10 -4.11 10.18 -15.33
CA SER A 10 -3.98 11.29 -14.37
C SER A 10 -3.45 10.80 -13.02
N PHE A 11 -3.98 9.69 -12.50
CA PHE A 11 -3.55 9.15 -11.22
C PHE A 11 -2.17 8.49 -11.28
N ALA A 12 -1.81 7.85 -12.39
CA ALA A 12 -0.42 7.41 -12.61
C ALA A 12 0.55 8.60 -12.58
N ARG A 13 0.19 9.72 -13.22
CA ARG A 13 1.02 10.92 -13.23
C ARG A 13 1.24 11.48 -11.83
N VAL A 14 0.26 11.40 -10.95
CA VAL A 14 0.38 11.83 -9.54
C VAL A 14 1.49 11.07 -8.81
N THR A 15 1.49 9.72 -8.91
CA THR A 15 2.54 8.91 -8.28
C THR A 15 3.90 9.05 -8.99
N GLU A 16 3.92 9.28 -10.31
CA GLU A 16 5.15 9.58 -11.07
C GLU A 16 5.82 10.88 -10.60
N ARG A 17 5.02 11.92 -10.32
CA ARG A 17 5.54 13.18 -9.78
C ARG A 17 6.04 13.01 -8.35
N GLY A 18 5.28 12.35 -7.47
CA GLY A 18 5.73 12.04 -6.11
C GLY A 18 7.05 11.25 -6.10
N ALA A 19 7.14 10.19 -6.92
CA ALA A 19 8.37 9.40 -7.05
C ALA A 19 9.55 10.24 -7.59
N TYR A 20 9.30 11.14 -8.53
CA TYR A 20 10.32 12.06 -9.03
C TYR A 20 10.84 12.98 -7.91
N GLY A 21 9.94 13.63 -7.16
CA GLY A 21 10.33 14.50 -6.03
C GLY A 21 11.21 13.77 -5.03
N ALA A 22 10.77 12.60 -4.56
CA ALA A 22 11.54 11.75 -3.64
C ALA A 22 12.91 11.36 -4.22
N SER A 23 12.97 11.05 -5.53
CA SER A 23 14.18 10.59 -6.19
C SER A 23 15.32 11.59 -6.18
N LEU A 24 15.03 12.89 -6.06
CA LEU A 24 16.04 13.95 -5.96
C LEU A 24 16.85 13.87 -4.66
N HIS A 25 16.36 13.09 -3.69
CA HIS A 25 16.99 12.90 -2.38
C HIS A 25 17.55 11.48 -2.16
N LYS A 26 17.60 10.65 -3.22
CA LYS A 26 18.18 9.31 -3.12
C LYS A 26 19.62 9.33 -2.61
N GLY A 27 19.90 8.54 -1.58
CA GLY A 27 21.24 8.36 -1.01
C GLY A 27 21.77 9.55 -0.21
N LYS A 28 20.95 10.57 0.06
CA LYS A 28 21.38 11.77 0.82
C LYS A 28 21.22 11.64 2.34
N ASN A 29 20.74 10.48 2.84
CA ASN A 29 20.43 10.23 4.26
C ASN A 29 19.48 11.25 4.91
N ASP A 30 18.68 11.95 4.12
CA ASP A 30 17.68 12.92 4.56
C ASP A 30 16.28 12.44 4.18
N LYS A 31 15.62 11.76 5.13
CA LYS A 31 14.28 11.21 4.97
C LYS A 31 13.23 12.31 4.88
N ILE A 32 13.38 13.36 5.71
CA ILE A 32 12.40 14.44 5.81
C ILE A 32 12.37 15.22 4.51
N ALA A 33 13.54 15.55 3.94
CA ALA A 33 13.60 16.24 2.66
C ALA A 33 13.07 15.39 1.51
N ALA A 34 13.33 14.07 1.52
CA ALA A 34 12.82 13.14 0.50
C ALA A 34 11.29 13.06 0.53
N ASP A 35 10.75 12.91 1.72
CA ASP A 35 9.32 12.82 1.97
C ASP A 35 8.61 14.13 1.59
N LYS A 36 9.10 15.26 2.09
CA LYS A 36 8.57 16.58 1.74
C LYS A 36 8.54 16.80 0.21
N ALA A 37 9.61 16.46 -0.50
CA ALA A 37 9.67 16.61 -1.93
C ALA A 37 8.65 15.72 -2.66
N ALA A 38 8.41 14.50 -2.17
CA ALA A 38 7.37 13.62 -2.70
C ALA A 38 5.97 14.22 -2.51
N VAL A 39 5.69 14.71 -1.30
CA VAL A 39 4.41 15.36 -0.95
C VAL A 39 4.14 16.58 -1.81
N ASP A 40 5.12 17.48 -1.95
CA ASP A 40 4.96 18.72 -2.71
C ASP A 40 4.62 18.43 -4.19
N GLU A 41 5.36 17.53 -4.83
CA GLU A 41 5.13 17.14 -6.21
C GLU A 41 3.80 16.38 -6.42
N MET A 42 3.46 15.50 -5.50
CA MET A 42 2.20 14.75 -5.55
C MET A 42 1.00 15.68 -5.38
N ARG A 43 1.04 16.61 -4.42
CA ARG A 43 -0.02 17.59 -4.17
C ARG A 43 -0.22 18.51 -5.38
N GLU A 44 0.86 19.02 -5.96
CA GLU A 44 0.78 19.88 -7.14
C GLU A 44 0.07 19.18 -8.29
N GLU A 45 0.43 17.91 -8.57
CA GLU A 45 -0.18 17.15 -9.66
C GLU A 45 -1.62 16.74 -9.33
N LEU A 46 -1.93 16.36 -8.09
CA LEU A 46 -3.32 16.11 -7.65
C LEU A 46 -4.22 17.31 -7.93
N ASN A 47 -3.76 18.53 -7.64
CA ASN A 47 -4.53 19.74 -7.83
C ASN A 47 -4.79 20.12 -9.30
N ARG A 48 -4.12 19.47 -10.25
CA ARG A 48 -4.40 19.58 -11.70
C ARG A 48 -5.48 18.63 -12.19
N VAL A 49 -5.82 17.60 -11.42
CA VAL A 49 -6.83 16.61 -11.82
C VAL A 49 -8.24 17.19 -11.70
N ARG A 50 -9.05 17.03 -12.73
CA ARG A 50 -10.45 17.48 -12.75
C ARG A 50 -11.32 16.58 -11.88
N MET A 51 -11.28 16.79 -10.58
CA MET A 51 -12.04 16.05 -9.58
C MET A 51 -12.32 16.91 -8.34
N LYS A 52 -13.18 16.37 -7.46
CA LYS A 52 -13.36 16.78 -6.08
C LYS A 52 -12.76 15.65 -5.20
N GLY A 53 -11.46 15.69 -5.00
CA GLY A 53 -10.74 14.69 -4.22
C GLY A 53 -10.72 15.07 -2.73
N LYS A 54 -10.73 14.04 -1.89
CA LYS A 54 -10.51 14.16 -0.45
C LYS A 54 -9.50 13.12 0.00
N ILE A 55 -8.45 13.56 0.66
CA ILE A 55 -7.48 12.67 1.29
C ILE A 55 -8.15 12.04 2.52
N VAL A 56 -8.30 10.72 2.53
CA VAL A 56 -8.86 9.96 3.66
C VAL A 56 -7.80 9.15 4.39
N ILE A 57 -6.69 8.87 3.71
CA ILE A 57 -5.46 8.33 4.26
C ILE A 57 -4.31 9.15 3.64
N GLY A 58 -3.48 9.73 4.49
CA GLY A 58 -2.36 10.57 4.11
C GLY A 58 -1.35 10.61 5.24
N GLU A 59 -0.43 11.53 5.17
CA GLU A 59 0.60 11.75 6.18
C GLU A 59 0.23 12.95 7.08
N GLY A 60 0.52 12.81 8.38
CA GLY A 60 0.29 13.86 9.37
C GLY A 60 -1.16 13.98 9.85
N GLU A 61 -1.30 14.57 11.04
CA GLU A 61 -2.60 14.93 11.59
C GLU A 61 -3.10 16.24 10.97
N MET A 62 -4.40 16.52 11.09
CA MET A 62 -5.02 17.75 10.60
C MET A 62 -4.21 18.98 11.07
N ASP A 63 -3.91 19.87 10.12
CA ASP A 63 -3.21 21.15 10.30
C ASP A 63 -1.67 21.11 10.33
N GLU A 64 -1.01 19.98 10.14
CA GLU A 64 0.44 19.94 9.93
C GLU A 64 0.80 20.10 8.44
N ALA A 65 0.81 21.33 7.94
CA ALA A 65 1.42 21.61 6.64
C ALA A 65 2.96 21.41 6.74
N PRO A 66 3.61 20.73 5.77
CA PRO A 66 3.27 20.63 4.33
C PRO A 66 2.74 19.26 3.85
N MET A 67 2.36 18.34 4.72
CA MET A 67 1.94 16.98 4.36
C MET A 67 0.56 16.92 3.67
N LEU A 68 0.28 15.83 2.91
CA LEU A 68 -1.06 15.51 2.40
C LEU A 68 -1.89 14.97 3.57
N PHE A 69 -2.53 15.87 4.30
CA PHE A 69 -3.19 15.56 5.57
C PHE A 69 -4.60 14.99 5.38
N ILE A 70 -5.06 14.26 6.37
CA ILE A 70 -6.41 13.69 6.40
C ILE A 70 -7.46 14.81 6.32
N ASN A 71 -8.42 14.66 5.40
CA ASN A 71 -9.46 15.61 5.02
C ASN A 71 -9.01 16.78 4.13
N GLU A 72 -7.75 16.83 3.69
CA GLU A 72 -7.33 17.79 2.66
C GLU A 72 -8.16 17.61 1.39
N LYS A 73 -8.64 18.72 0.83
CA LYS A 73 -9.34 18.73 -0.45
C LYS A 73 -8.32 18.95 -1.57
N VAL A 74 -8.34 18.12 -2.57
CA VAL A 74 -7.45 18.15 -3.73
C VAL A 74 -8.23 18.06 -5.04
N GLY A 75 -7.59 18.45 -6.14
CA GLY A 75 -8.22 18.54 -7.45
C GLY A 75 -8.73 19.94 -7.75
N THR A 76 -9.29 20.11 -8.95
CA THR A 76 -9.81 21.40 -9.42
C THR A 76 -11.14 21.79 -8.78
N ASN A 77 -11.65 21.04 -7.81
CA ASN A 77 -12.95 21.17 -7.17
C ASN A 77 -14.15 21.09 -8.15
N THR A 78 -13.94 20.43 -9.30
CA THR A 78 -14.99 20.17 -10.31
C THR A 78 -14.93 18.71 -10.74
N GLY A 79 -16.06 18.15 -11.21
CA GLY A 79 -16.13 16.75 -11.68
C GLY A 79 -16.53 15.77 -10.58
N GLU A 80 -16.02 14.56 -10.66
CA GLU A 80 -16.39 13.45 -9.81
C GLU A 80 -15.80 13.56 -8.39
N GLU A 81 -16.49 12.97 -7.42
CA GLU A 81 -16.04 12.95 -6.02
C GLU A 81 -15.29 11.65 -5.69
N PHE A 82 -14.08 11.78 -5.13
CA PHE A 82 -13.21 10.66 -4.80
C PHE A 82 -12.69 10.73 -3.37
N ASP A 83 -12.60 9.56 -2.74
CA ASP A 83 -11.74 9.32 -1.58
C ASP A 83 -10.37 8.83 -2.09
N ILE A 84 -9.32 9.39 -1.50
CA ILE A 84 -7.93 9.16 -1.90
C ILE A 84 -7.13 8.72 -0.69
N ALA A 85 -6.41 7.61 -0.82
CA ALA A 85 -5.36 7.18 0.08
C ALA A 85 -4.01 7.39 -0.60
N VAL A 86 -3.05 8.01 0.09
CA VAL A 86 -1.69 8.22 -0.40
C VAL A 86 -0.66 7.79 0.61
N ASP A 87 0.45 7.30 0.11
CA ASP A 87 1.74 7.30 0.76
C ASP A 87 2.74 7.86 -0.28
N PRO A 88 3.07 9.16 -0.18
CA PRO A 88 3.95 9.82 -1.14
C PRO A 88 5.33 9.19 -1.22
N LEU A 89 5.82 8.60 -0.12
CA LEU A 89 7.11 7.93 -0.05
C LEU A 89 7.10 6.70 0.87
N GLU A 90 6.49 5.63 0.41
CA GLU A 90 6.61 4.29 1.00
C GLU A 90 8.08 3.84 1.00
N GLY A 91 8.63 3.60 2.18
CA GLY A 91 10.03 3.21 2.34
C GLY A 91 11.00 4.41 2.36
N THR A 92 10.74 5.41 3.20
CA THR A 92 11.60 6.61 3.37
C THR A 92 13.07 6.25 3.66
N ASN A 93 13.31 5.19 4.45
CA ASN A 93 14.67 4.67 4.70
C ASN A 93 15.34 4.15 3.43
N PHE A 94 14.58 3.52 2.53
CA PHE A 94 15.13 3.00 1.28
C PHE A 94 15.59 4.15 0.39
N THR A 95 14.80 5.20 0.25
CA THR A 95 15.17 6.39 -0.52
C THR A 95 16.39 7.07 0.09
N ALA A 96 16.38 7.35 1.40
CA ALA A 96 17.47 8.06 2.08
C ALA A 96 18.82 7.34 1.93
N LYS A 97 18.83 6.01 1.90
CA LYS A 97 20.03 5.17 1.78
C LYS A 97 20.28 4.63 0.37
N ASN A 98 19.47 5.01 -0.61
CA ASN A 98 19.46 4.47 -1.96
C ASN A 98 19.38 2.93 -1.99
N LEU A 99 18.50 2.36 -1.16
CA LEU A 99 18.19 0.94 -1.15
C LEU A 99 16.99 0.65 -2.07
N PRO A 100 16.83 -0.58 -2.56
CA PRO A 100 15.72 -0.94 -3.45
C PRO A 100 14.35 -0.91 -2.77
N ASN A 101 13.30 -0.87 -3.59
CA ASN A 101 11.89 -1.02 -3.21
C ASN A 101 11.20 0.20 -2.58
N ALA A 102 11.73 1.43 -2.71
CA ALA A 102 10.99 2.63 -2.37
C ALA A 102 9.97 2.97 -3.47
N LEU A 103 8.75 3.31 -3.06
CA LEU A 103 7.61 3.59 -3.95
C LEU A 103 6.94 4.93 -3.61
N SER A 104 6.23 5.51 -4.57
CA SER A 104 5.19 6.50 -4.34
C SER A 104 3.85 5.87 -4.69
N VAL A 105 2.88 5.88 -3.78
CA VAL A 105 1.68 5.03 -3.86
C VAL A 105 0.40 5.84 -3.68
N MET A 106 -0.65 5.45 -4.44
CA MET A 106 -1.97 6.05 -4.31
C MET A 106 -3.06 5.02 -4.62
N ALA A 107 -4.16 5.08 -3.85
CA ALA A 107 -5.39 4.38 -4.15
C ALA A 107 -6.55 5.37 -4.20
N VAL A 108 -7.47 5.17 -5.14
CA VAL A 108 -8.62 6.05 -5.37
C VAL A 108 -9.89 5.23 -5.50
N THR A 109 -10.95 5.66 -4.80
CA THR A 109 -12.29 5.13 -4.92
C THR A 109 -13.31 6.26 -5.04
N ARG A 110 -14.56 5.93 -5.34
CA ARG A 110 -15.66 6.87 -5.16
C ARG A 110 -15.78 7.28 -3.70
N LYS A 111 -16.21 8.49 -3.43
CA LYS A 111 -16.43 9.04 -2.09
C LYS A 111 -17.21 8.09 -1.19
N GLY A 112 -16.74 7.89 0.04
CA GLY A 112 -17.32 7.03 1.06
C GLY A 112 -16.96 5.54 0.92
N ASN A 113 -16.03 5.19 0.03
CA ASN A 113 -15.69 3.79 -0.28
C ASN A 113 -14.33 3.34 0.27
N LEU A 114 -13.51 4.22 0.84
CA LEU A 114 -12.31 3.83 1.55
C LEU A 114 -12.52 3.81 3.07
N LEU A 115 -11.96 2.84 3.74
CA LEU A 115 -11.85 2.84 5.19
C LEU A 115 -10.93 3.98 5.64
N HIS A 116 -11.42 4.84 6.52
CA HIS A 116 -10.60 5.85 7.18
C HIS A 116 -9.84 5.17 8.32
N ALA A 117 -8.75 4.49 7.99
CA ALA A 117 -7.90 3.87 8.99
C ALA A 117 -7.10 4.96 9.73
N PRO A 118 -7.11 4.98 11.07
CA PRO A 118 -6.22 5.84 11.83
C PRO A 118 -4.76 5.43 11.61
N ASP A 119 -3.84 6.36 11.83
CA ASP A 119 -2.41 6.07 11.83
C ASP A 119 -2.03 5.32 13.12
N ILE A 120 -2.31 4.02 13.11
CA ILE A 120 -2.01 3.05 14.16
C ILE A 120 -1.61 1.72 13.52
N TYR A 121 -1.16 0.78 14.33
CA TYR A 121 -0.83 -0.55 13.81
C TYR A 121 -2.06 -1.36 13.38
N MET A 122 -1.82 -2.23 12.41
CA MET A 122 -2.80 -3.16 11.86
C MET A 122 -2.16 -4.53 11.68
N GLU A 123 -2.76 -5.56 12.26
CA GLU A 123 -2.46 -6.96 11.99
C GLU A 123 -2.97 -7.32 10.60
N LYS A 124 -2.18 -8.04 9.81
CA LYS A 124 -2.44 -8.33 8.40
C LYS A 124 -2.08 -9.76 8.07
N ILE A 125 -2.95 -10.42 7.29
CA ILE A 125 -2.66 -11.67 6.60
C ILE A 125 -3.16 -11.56 5.17
N ALA A 126 -2.34 -11.93 4.19
CA ALA A 126 -2.70 -11.88 2.78
C ALA A 126 -2.16 -13.08 2.01
N ILE A 127 -2.92 -13.56 1.03
CA ILE A 127 -2.60 -14.68 0.14
C ILE A 127 -3.03 -14.38 -1.30
N GLY A 128 -2.48 -15.12 -2.26
CA GLY A 128 -2.78 -14.96 -3.69
C GLY A 128 -4.23 -15.28 -4.07
N SER A 129 -4.57 -14.98 -5.33
CA SER A 129 -5.93 -15.11 -5.90
C SER A 129 -6.38 -16.55 -6.16
N ASP A 130 -5.42 -17.46 -6.43
CA ASP A 130 -5.72 -18.81 -6.92
C ASP A 130 -6.01 -19.82 -5.78
N LEU A 131 -6.49 -19.32 -4.64
CA LEU A 131 -6.71 -20.08 -3.41
C LEU A 131 -8.17 -20.00 -2.97
N PRO A 132 -8.70 -21.02 -2.27
CA PRO A 132 -10.06 -20.99 -1.74
C PRO A 132 -10.35 -19.76 -0.90
N ILE A 133 -11.54 -19.20 -1.03
CA ILE A 133 -11.97 -18.02 -0.24
C ILE A 133 -12.00 -18.39 1.24
N ASN A 134 -11.54 -17.46 2.09
CA ASN A 134 -11.45 -17.64 3.56
C ASN A 134 -10.55 -18.81 3.98
N LEU A 135 -9.53 -19.12 3.19
CA LEU A 135 -8.57 -20.17 3.50
C LEU A 135 -7.75 -19.87 4.77
N VAL A 136 -7.42 -18.60 4.98
CA VAL A 136 -6.64 -18.10 6.13
C VAL A 136 -7.48 -17.16 6.98
N ASP A 137 -7.16 -17.12 8.28
CA ASP A 137 -7.85 -16.24 9.23
C ASP A 137 -6.89 -15.80 10.35
N LEU A 138 -6.96 -14.53 10.76
CA LEU A 138 -6.12 -13.97 11.83
C LEU A 138 -6.24 -14.73 13.15
N ASP A 139 -7.42 -15.30 13.43
CA ASP A 139 -7.67 -16.02 14.69
C ASP A 139 -7.22 -17.49 14.66
N PHE A 140 -6.77 -18.00 13.52
CA PHE A 140 -6.29 -19.39 13.43
C PHE A 140 -4.87 -19.58 14.00
N GLY A 141 -4.10 -18.49 14.14
CA GLY A 141 -2.68 -18.56 14.46
C GLY A 141 -1.82 -19.03 13.28
N VAL A 142 -0.50 -18.89 13.43
CA VAL A 142 0.47 -19.14 12.34
C VAL A 142 0.40 -20.58 11.84
N LYS A 143 0.48 -21.55 12.77
CA LYS A 143 0.53 -22.98 12.42
C LYS A 143 -0.63 -23.40 11.53
N LYS A 144 -1.88 -23.13 11.98
CA LYS A 144 -3.08 -23.55 11.24
C LYS A 144 -3.18 -22.87 9.88
N ASN A 145 -2.86 -21.59 9.79
CA ASN A 145 -2.85 -20.86 8.51
C ASN A 145 -1.85 -21.48 7.52
N ILE A 146 -0.65 -21.80 7.97
CA ILE A 146 0.39 -22.44 7.12
C ILE A 146 0.00 -23.85 6.70
N GLU A 147 -0.57 -24.66 7.60
CA GLU A 147 -1.03 -26.01 7.29
C GLU A 147 -2.16 -26.01 6.23
N LEU A 148 -3.15 -25.11 6.39
CA LEU A 148 -4.24 -24.93 5.42
C LEU A 148 -3.72 -24.46 4.06
N LEU A 149 -2.80 -23.48 4.05
CA LEU A 149 -2.19 -22.98 2.82
C LEU A 149 -1.38 -24.05 2.11
N ALA A 150 -0.57 -24.83 2.85
CA ALA A 150 0.19 -25.95 2.30
C ALA A 150 -0.71 -27.01 1.68
N ALA A 151 -1.80 -27.36 2.37
CA ALA A 151 -2.78 -28.34 1.87
C ALA A 151 -3.46 -27.84 0.58
N ALA A 152 -3.92 -26.58 0.54
CA ALA A 152 -4.54 -25.96 -0.63
C ALA A 152 -3.58 -25.92 -1.84
N LYS A 153 -2.30 -25.64 -1.60
CA LYS A 153 -1.24 -25.63 -2.63
C LYS A 153 -0.69 -27.04 -2.93
N LYS A 154 -1.23 -28.12 -2.32
CA LYS A 154 -0.78 -29.51 -2.46
C LYS A 154 0.73 -29.66 -2.23
N THR A 155 1.24 -29.01 -1.19
CA THR A 155 2.66 -28.97 -0.83
C THR A 155 2.88 -29.17 0.68
N LYS A 156 4.11 -29.06 1.14
CA LYS A 156 4.46 -29.12 2.57
C LYS A 156 4.78 -27.72 3.09
N PRO A 157 4.59 -27.41 4.39
CA PRO A 157 4.92 -26.12 5.01
C PRO A 157 6.33 -25.61 4.66
N ASN A 158 7.33 -26.49 4.66
CA ASN A 158 8.73 -26.15 4.35
C ASN A 158 9.01 -25.80 2.87
N LYS A 159 8.00 -25.81 2.03
CA LYS A 159 8.07 -25.34 0.63
C LYS A 159 7.39 -23.99 0.43
N LEU A 160 6.73 -23.48 1.47
CA LEU A 160 6.09 -22.18 1.44
C LEU A 160 7.10 -21.07 1.77
N ASN A 161 6.82 -19.88 1.25
CA ASN A 161 7.57 -18.65 1.49
C ASN A 161 6.63 -17.60 2.13
N ALA A 162 6.99 -17.11 3.31
CA ALA A 162 6.29 -16.03 3.98
C ALA A 162 7.06 -14.71 3.84
N CYS A 163 6.35 -13.61 3.60
CA CYS A 163 6.90 -12.26 3.71
C CYS A 163 6.48 -11.64 5.04
N ILE A 164 7.43 -11.01 5.74
CA ILE A 164 7.19 -10.37 7.03
C ILE A 164 8.16 -9.21 7.27
N LEU A 165 7.67 -8.13 7.88
CA LEU A 165 8.50 -7.04 8.38
C LEU A 165 9.41 -7.54 9.51
N LYS A 166 10.72 -7.29 9.40
CA LYS A 166 11.69 -7.61 10.45
C LYS A 166 11.56 -6.60 11.60
N ARG A 167 10.75 -6.92 12.59
CA ARG A 167 10.49 -6.10 13.77
C ARG A 167 10.44 -6.99 15.04
N PRO A 168 10.84 -6.50 16.21
CA PRO A 168 10.77 -7.26 17.47
C PRO A 168 9.37 -7.82 17.77
N ARG A 169 8.33 -7.06 17.45
CA ARG A 169 6.93 -7.49 17.65
C ARG A 169 6.52 -8.74 16.86
N HIS A 170 7.34 -9.19 15.91
CA HIS A 170 7.08 -10.38 15.08
C HIS A 170 7.85 -11.63 15.53
N GLU A 171 8.63 -11.58 16.61
CA GLU A 171 9.45 -12.72 17.05
C GLU A 171 8.62 -13.99 17.25
N GLY A 172 7.43 -13.89 17.82
CA GLY A 172 6.52 -15.04 17.98
C GLY A 172 6.11 -15.66 16.65
N ILE A 173 5.68 -14.82 15.68
CA ILE A 173 5.31 -15.28 14.32
C ILE A 173 6.52 -15.92 13.62
N ILE A 174 7.69 -15.29 13.71
CA ILE A 174 8.93 -15.78 13.10
C ILE A 174 9.33 -17.13 13.68
N ASN A 175 9.24 -17.31 15.01
CA ASN A 175 9.53 -18.58 15.66
C ASN A 175 8.59 -19.69 15.19
N ASP A 176 7.29 -19.42 15.11
CA ASP A 176 6.31 -20.39 14.62
C ASP A 176 6.58 -20.79 13.15
N LEU A 177 6.89 -19.81 12.28
CA LEU A 177 7.26 -20.08 10.88
C LEU A 177 8.52 -20.93 10.78
N ASN A 178 9.54 -20.64 11.60
CA ASN A 178 10.79 -21.42 11.63
C ASN A 178 10.55 -22.86 12.09
N VAL A 179 9.74 -23.09 13.12
CA VAL A 179 9.38 -24.44 13.60
C VAL A 179 8.72 -25.26 12.50
N LEU A 180 7.92 -24.62 11.63
CA LEU A 180 7.26 -25.25 10.48
C LEU A 180 8.19 -25.42 9.27
N GLY A 181 9.40 -24.86 9.33
CA GLY A 181 10.38 -24.88 8.24
C GLY A 181 10.00 -23.96 7.06
N VAL A 182 9.07 -23.02 7.26
CA VAL A 182 8.67 -22.05 6.22
C VAL A 182 9.85 -21.13 5.90
N LYS A 183 10.09 -20.87 4.63
CA LYS A 183 11.10 -19.88 4.22
C LYS A 183 10.58 -18.48 4.50
N ILE A 184 11.40 -17.65 5.13
CA ILE A 184 11.00 -16.31 5.51
C ILE A 184 11.75 -15.28 4.65
N ASN A 185 11.00 -14.47 3.93
CA ASN A 185 11.48 -13.27 3.24
C ASN A 185 11.29 -12.07 4.17
N TYR A 186 12.39 -11.59 4.74
CA TYR A 186 12.38 -10.44 5.62
C TYR A 186 12.43 -9.15 4.83
N ILE A 187 11.49 -8.25 5.09
CA ILE A 187 11.56 -6.86 4.64
C ILE A 187 11.84 -5.94 5.83
N THR A 188 12.62 -4.90 5.61
CA THR A 188 12.97 -3.94 6.68
C THR A 188 12.12 -2.69 6.64
N ASP A 189 11.42 -2.45 5.52
CA ASP A 189 10.50 -1.37 5.24
C ASP A 189 9.63 -1.79 4.06
N GLY A 190 8.70 -0.96 3.57
CA GLY A 190 7.94 -1.28 2.36
C GLY A 190 6.79 -2.25 2.61
N ASP A 191 5.92 -1.95 3.57
CA ASP A 191 4.80 -2.82 3.95
C ASP A 191 3.80 -3.03 2.81
N VAL A 192 3.49 -1.99 2.03
CA VAL A 192 2.57 -2.07 0.88
C VAL A 192 3.12 -3.04 -0.18
N SER A 193 4.39 -2.88 -0.57
CA SER A 193 5.01 -3.76 -1.56
C SER A 193 5.13 -5.20 -1.05
N GLY A 194 5.41 -5.36 0.25
CA GLY A 194 5.47 -6.66 0.92
C GLY A 194 4.14 -7.41 0.84
N VAL A 195 3.02 -6.72 1.11
CA VAL A 195 1.68 -7.32 0.99
C VAL A 195 1.34 -7.63 -0.48
N ILE A 196 1.64 -6.74 -1.42
CA ILE A 196 1.36 -6.95 -2.86
C ILE A 196 2.16 -8.13 -3.42
N SER A 197 3.30 -8.47 -2.82
CA SER A 197 4.15 -9.56 -3.29
C SER A 197 3.45 -10.93 -3.40
N VAL A 198 2.35 -11.16 -2.64
CA VAL A 198 1.55 -12.40 -2.74
C VAL A 198 0.84 -12.55 -4.09
N ALA A 199 0.65 -11.45 -4.82
CA ALA A 199 0.04 -11.44 -6.15
C ALA A 199 1.06 -11.59 -7.29
N GLU A 200 2.34 -11.33 -7.02
CA GLU A 200 3.40 -11.32 -8.02
C GLU A 200 4.01 -12.71 -8.18
N LYS A 201 3.74 -13.37 -9.31
CA LYS A 201 4.26 -14.73 -9.58
C LYS A 201 5.79 -14.86 -9.46
N LYS A 202 6.52 -13.77 -9.73
CA LYS A 202 7.99 -13.76 -9.66
C LYS A 202 8.55 -13.66 -8.25
N SER A 203 7.75 -13.17 -7.30
CA SER A 203 8.19 -13.00 -5.90
C SER A 203 8.33 -14.33 -5.16
N ASN A 204 7.60 -15.36 -5.62
CA ASN A 204 7.46 -16.66 -4.95
C ASN A 204 6.95 -16.54 -3.49
N ILE A 205 6.27 -15.45 -3.12
CA ILE A 205 5.68 -15.28 -1.80
C ILE A 205 4.29 -15.93 -1.78
N ASP A 206 4.07 -16.83 -0.85
CA ASP A 206 2.81 -17.55 -0.69
C ASP A 206 1.87 -16.86 0.31
N ILE A 207 2.43 -16.18 1.30
CA ILE A 207 1.69 -15.51 2.35
C ILE A 207 2.46 -14.28 2.85
N TYR A 208 1.76 -13.17 3.08
CA TYR A 208 2.20 -12.09 3.93
C TYR A 208 1.51 -12.24 5.29
N ILE A 209 2.28 -12.09 6.37
CA ILE A 209 1.74 -12.14 7.74
C ILE A 209 2.54 -11.20 8.65
N GLY A 210 1.86 -10.35 9.40
CA GLY A 210 2.54 -9.45 10.32
C GLY A 210 1.71 -8.25 10.75
N ILE A 211 2.36 -7.31 11.42
CA ILE A 211 1.77 -6.07 11.94
C ILE A 211 2.55 -4.89 11.35
N GLY A 212 1.87 -4.03 10.63
CA GLY A 212 2.39 -2.79 10.04
C GLY A 212 1.39 -1.65 10.21
N GLY A 213 1.55 -0.54 9.50
CA GLY A 213 0.63 0.59 9.60
C GLY A 213 -0.76 0.30 9.03
N GLY A 214 -1.78 0.89 9.64
CA GLY A 214 -3.16 0.81 9.17
C GLY A 214 -3.36 1.48 7.79
N PRO A 215 -2.81 2.69 7.57
CA PRO A 215 -2.81 3.37 6.27
C PRO A 215 -2.30 2.48 5.13
N GLU A 216 -1.12 1.88 5.29
CA GLU A 216 -0.51 0.97 4.32
C GLU A 216 -1.35 -0.29 4.09
N GLY A 217 -2.07 -0.74 5.13
CA GLY A 217 -3.01 -1.85 5.01
C GLY A 217 -4.15 -1.57 4.05
N VAL A 218 -4.72 -0.36 4.06
CA VAL A 218 -5.79 0.04 3.14
C VAL A 218 -5.26 0.23 1.72
N LEU A 219 -4.07 0.83 1.56
CA LEU A 219 -3.40 0.94 0.25
C LEU A 219 -3.14 -0.45 -0.36
N ALA A 220 -2.60 -1.37 0.42
CA ALA A 220 -2.37 -2.75 -0.02
C ALA A 220 -3.68 -3.47 -0.36
N ALA A 221 -4.74 -3.28 0.44
CA ALA A 221 -6.06 -3.86 0.17
C ALA A 221 -6.63 -3.37 -1.17
N ALA A 222 -6.42 -2.09 -1.54
CA ALA A 222 -6.85 -1.55 -2.83
C ALA A 222 -6.13 -2.23 -4.01
N ALA A 223 -4.84 -2.45 -3.90
CA ALA A 223 -4.07 -3.20 -4.90
C ALA A 223 -4.56 -4.65 -5.00
N LEU A 224 -4.66 -5.36 -3.87
CA LEU A 224 -5.08 -6.77 -3.82
C LEU A 224 -6.52 -6.96 -4.31
N LYS A 225 -7.41 -5.97 -4.11
CA LYS A 225 -8.75 -5.97 -4.70
C LYS A 225 -8.71 -6.01 -6.23
N CYS A 226 -7.86 -5.19 -6.85
CA CYS A 226 -7.69 -5.19 -8.29
C CYS A 226 -7.12 -6.52 -8.79
N LEU A 227 -6.23 -7.14 -8.01
CA LEU A 227 -5.54 -8.39 -8.35
C LEU A 227 -6.34 -9.65 -7.98
N GLY A 228 -7.51 -9.51 -7.32
CA GLY A 228 -8.36 -10.63 -6.95
C GLY A 228 -7.81 -11.50 -5.81
N CYS A 229 -6.82 -11.00 -5.06
CA CYS A 229 -6.23 -11.67 -3.91
C CYS A 229 -7.10 -11.57 -2.66
N GLN A 230 -6.65 -12.20 -1.58
CA GLN A 230 -7.36 -12.21 -0.31
C GLN A 230 -6.52 -11.54 0.77
N MET A 231 -7.17 -10.77 1.64
CA MET A 231 -6.53 -10.12 2.78
C MET A 231 -7.53 -10.01 3.92
N GLN A 232 -7.04 -10.22 5.12
CA GLN A 232 -7.77 -9.96 6.35
C GLN A 232 -6.91 -9.12 7.27
N THR A 233 -7.52 -8.15 7.96
CA THR A 233 -6.81 -7.22 8.84
C THR A 233 -7.59 -6.97 10.12
N ARG A 234 -6.90 -6.49 11.16
CA ARG A 234 -7.47 -6.01 12.41
C ARG A 234 -6.60 -4.90 13.00
N LEU A 235 -7.21 -3.81 13.47
CA LEU A 235 -6.51 -2.73 14.14
C LEU A 235 -5.90 -3.20 15.47
N VAL A 236 -4.68 -2.73 15.75
CA VAL A 236 -3.94 -3.04 16.99
C VAL A 236 -3.72 -1.75 17.75
N PHE A 237 -4.36 -1.63 18.90
CA PHE A 237 -4.32 -0.43 19.75
C PHE A 237 -3.29 -0.60 20.84
N GLN A 238 -2.39 0.37 20.97
CA GLN A 238 -1.36 0.39 22.01
C GLN A 238 -1.82 1.10 23.30
N ASN A 239 -2.79 2.02 23.17
CA ASN A 239 -3.29 2.85 24.27
C ASN A 239 -4.75 3.27 24.03
N ASP A 240 -5.34 3.95 25.02
CA ASP A 240 -6.72 4.42 24.91
C ASP A 240 -6.88 5.65 24.00
N GLU A 241 -5.84 6.45 23.80
CA GLU A 241 -5.87 7.59 22.88
C GLU A 241 -6.05 7.11 21.43
N GLU A 242 -5.37 6.04 21.04
CA GLU A 242 -5.56 5.40 19.73
C GLU A 242 -6.98 4.87 19.54
N LYS A 243 -7.57 4.28 20.58
CA LYS A 243 -8.97 3.82 20.54
C LYS A 243 -9.95 4.97 20.36
N GLU A 244 -9.75 6.09 21.08
CA GLU A 244 -10.59 7.27 20.93
C GLU A 244 -10.44 7.94 19.57
N ARG A 245 -9.23 7.98 19.01
CA ARG A 245 -8.96 8.45 17.66
C ARG A 245 -9.70 7.60 16.62
N ALA A 246 -9.64 6.28 16.74
CA ALA A 246 -10.37 5.36 15.88
C ALA A 246 -11.89 5.57 15.95
N LYS A 247 -12.44 5.74 17.14
CA LYS A 247 -13.88 6.04 17.33
C LYS A 247 -14.28 7.36 16.65
N LYS A 248 -13.47 8.41 16.76
CA LYS A 248 -13.69 9.72 16.08
C LYS A 248 -13.71 9.58 14.55
N LEU A 249 -12.94 8.64 13.99
CA LEU A 249 -12.95 8.30 12.57
C LEU A 249 -14.11 7.37 12.18
N GLY A 250 -15.00 7.01 13.11
CA GLY A 250 -16.20 6.24 12.84
C GLY A 250 -16.05 4.72 13.03
N ILE A 251 -14.95 4.24 13.60
CA ILE A 251 -14.73 2.83 13.91
C ILE A 251 -15.48 2.48 15.19
N LYS A 252 -16.59 1.76 15.03
CA LYS A 252 -17.47 1.38 16.15
C LYS A 252 -17.01 0.12 16.88
N ASP A 253 -16.55 -0.88 16.13
CA ASP A 253 -16.05 -2.14 16.69
C ASP A 253 -14.53 -2.18 16.59
N LEU A 254 -13.87 -2.00 17.74
CA LEU A 254 -12.41 -1.97 17.85
C LEU A 254 -11.74 -3.34 17.65
N LYS A 255 -12.52 -4.43 17.67
CA LYS A 255 -12.04 -5.80 17.46
C LYS A 255 -12.38 -6.35 16.08
N LYS A 256 -13.04 -5.53 15.24
CA LYS A 256 -13.49 -5.95 13.93
C LYS A 256 -12.32 -6.48 13.09
N LYS A 257 -12.51 -7.65 12.49
CA LYS A 257 -11.70 -8.12 11.35
C LYS A 257 -12.27 -7.50 10.09
N TYR A 258 -11.41 -6.91 9.29
CA TYR A 258 -11.76 -6.31 8.01
C TYR A 258 -11.26 -7.22 6.89
N ASN A 259 -12.09 -7.51 5.92
CA ASN A 259 -11.67 -8.04 4.62
C ASN A 259 -11.44 -6.90 3.62
N ILE A 260 -11.02 -7.22 2.39
CA ILE A 260 -10.78 -6.23 1.35
C ILE A 260 -12.04 -5.38 1.07
N GLU A 261 -13.24 -5.99 1.01
CA GLU A 261 -14.48 -5.26 0.73
C GLU A 261 -14.93 -4.35 1.89
N ASP A 262 -14.51 -4.64 3.11
CA ASP A 262 -14.73 -3.74 4.26
C ASP A 262 -13.85 -2.49 4.17
N MET A 263 -12.62 -2.63 3.67
CA MET A 263 -11.63 -1.54 3.58
C MET A 263 -11.77 -0.72 2.30
N VAL A 264 -12.09 -1.37 1.20
CA VAL A 264 -12.15 -0.76 -0.15
C VAL A 264 -13.42 -1.24 -0.84
N LYS A 265 -14.45 -0.41 -0.85
CA LYS A 265 -15.74 -0.74 -1.46
C LYS A 265 -15.80 -0.34 -2.95
N GLY A 266 -16.57 -1.10 -3.70
CA GLY A 266 -16.86 -0.78 -5.12
C GLY A 266 -15.61 -0.79 -6.00
N ASP A 267 -15.57 0.12 -6.96
CA ASP A 267 -14.49 0.23 -7.94
C ASP A 267 -13.30 1.01 -7.37
N THR A 268 -12.09 0.63 -7.77
CA THR A 268 -10.86 1.26 -7.28
C THR A 268 -9.77 1.30 -8.36
N ILE A 269 -8.98 2.37 -8.32
CA ILE A 269 -7.71 2.52 -9.05
C ILE A 269 -6.59 2.52 -8.01
N PHE A 270 -5.53 1.79 -8.30
CA PHE A 270 -4.29 1.81 -7.53
C PHE A 270 -3.11 2.11 -8.46
N CYS A 271 -2.24 3.02 -8.04
CA CYS A 271 -1.02 3.35 -8.75
C CYS A 271 0.17 3.27 -7.80
N ALA A 272 1.28 2.69 -8.26
CA ALA A 272 2.55 2.66 -7.54
C ALA A 272 3.70 2.90 -8.50
N THR A 273 4.48 3.96 -8.26
CA THR A 273 5.65 4.33 -9.07
C THR A 273 6.93 4.10 -8.29
N GLY A 274 7.94 3.50 -8.90
CA GLY A 274 9.24 3.28 -8.28
C GLY A 274 10.00 4.58 -8.04
N VAL A 275 10.44 4.80 -6.80
CA VAL A 275 11.42 5.84 -6.45
C VAL A 275 12.83 5.29 -6.66
N THR A 276 13.10 4.11 -6.13
CA THR A 276 14.30 3.31 -6.36
C THR A 276 13.94 2.03 -7.11
N ASP A 277 14.93 1.39 -7.75
CA ASP A 277 14.67 0.11 -8.41
C ASP A 277 14.15 -0.93 -7.40
N GLY A 278 13.19 -1.74 -7.84
CA GLY A 278 12.57 -2.70 -6.93
C GLY A 278 11.94 -3.89 -7.65
N ASP A 279 11.43 -4.83 -6.84
CA ASP A 279 10.83 -6.07 -7.35
C ASP A 279 9.52 -5.79 -8.10
N LEU A 280 8.78 -4.75 -7.67
CA LEU A 280 7.50 -4.40 -8.26
C LEU A 280 7.67 -3.58 -9.55
N VAL A 281 8.45 -2.51 -9.50
CA VAL A 281 8.71 -1.57 -10.61
C VAL A 281 10.12 -0.99 -10.48
N ASN A 282 10.69 -0.50 -11.60
CA ASN A 282 11.96 0.21 -11.60
C ASN A 282 11.80 1.64 -11.09
N GLY A 283 12.86 2.17 -10.48
CA GLY A 283 12.91 3.53 -9.95
C GLY A 283 13.03 4.61 -11.02
N ILE A 284 12.95 5.86 -10.56
CA ILE A 284 13.14 7.04 -11.40
C ILE A 284 14.56 7.07 -11.98
N LYS A 285 14.64 7.28 -13.30
CA LYS A 285 15.87 7.49 -14.02
C LYS A 285 15.94 8.91 -14.56
N ASP A 286 16.92 9.67 -14.13
CA ASP A 286 17.14 11.04 -14.57
C ASP A 286 17.70 11.06 -16.01
N LEU A 287 17.06 11.81 -16.90
CA LEU A 287 17.44 12.02 -18.30
C LEU A 287 17.81 13.49 -18.58
N GLY A 288 18.20 14.26 -17.57
CA GLY A 288 18.55 15.67 -17.67
C GLY A 288 17.31 16.59 -17.66
N LYS A 289 16.73 16.91 -18.82
CA LYS A 289 15.51 17.76 -18.94
C LYS A 289 14.19 16.99 -18.71
N SER A 290 14.27 15.67 -18.56
CA SER A 290 13.15 14.78 -18.33
C SER A 290 13.57 13.66 -17.37
N PHE A 291 12.62 12.86 -16.95
CA PHE A 291 12.87 11.61 -16.21
C PHE A 291 12.04 10.47 -16.77
N GLU A 292 12.56 9.25 -16.68
CA GLU A 292 11.81 8.02 -16.94
C GLU A 292 11.25 7.47 -15.63
N SER A 293 9.99 7.07 -15.64
CA SER A 293 9.30 6.40 -14.55
C SER A 293 8.77 5.04 -14.99
N GLU A 294 8.63 4.10 -14.06
CA GLU A 294 7.85 2.89 -14.24
C GLU A 294 6.77 2.83 -13.17
N THR A 295 5.51 2.66 -13.59
CA THR A 295 4.34 2.73 -12.74
C THR A 295 3.48 1.50 -12.92
N LEU A 296 3.16 0.79 -11.84
CA LEU A 296 2.09 -0.19 -11.79
C LEU A 296 0.75 0.55 -11.73
N VAL A 297 -0.13 0.27 -12.69
CA VAL A 297 -1.48 0.82 -12.76
C VAL A 297 -2.48 -0.32 -12.72
N LEU A 298 -3.31 -0.33 -11.69
CA LEU A 298 -4.36 -1.30 -11.47
C LEU A 298 -5.73 -0.61 -11.48
N HIS A 299 -6.73 -1.25 -12.09
CA HIS A 299 -8.11 -0.76 -12.06
C HIS A 299 -9.08 -1.94 -12.04
N LYS A 300 -9.93 -2.00 -10.99
CA LYS A 300 -10.79 -3.16 -10.74
C LYS A 300 -11.82 -3.36 -11.86
N SER A 301 -12.61 -2.35 -12.18
CA SER A 301 -13.75 -2.52 -13.10
C SER A 301 -13.34 -2.77 -14.55
N SER A 302 -12.17 -2.30 -14.97
CA SER A 302 -11.66 -2.55 -16.32
C SER A 302 -10.69 -3.71 -16.42
N ASN A 303 -10.43 -4.39 -15.29
CA ASN A 303 -9.43 -5.45 -15.18
C ASN A 303 -8.04 -5.03 -15.70
N THR A 304 -7.69 -3.74 -15.49
CA THR A 304 -6.38 -3.21 -15.88
C THR A 304 -5.33 -3.66 -14.86
N ASN A 305 -4.26 -4.28 -15.36
CA ASN A 305 -3.07 -4.64 -14.59
C ASN A 305 -1.87 -4.48 -15.53
N ILE A 306 -1.27 -3.30 -15.54
CA ILE A 306 -0.17 -2.95 -16.46
C ILE A 306 0.95 -2.23 -15.73
N LYS A 307 2.18 -2.43 -16.19
CA LYS A 307 3.34 -1.61 -15.86
C LYS A 307 3.62 -0.68 -17.03
N VAL A 308 3.58 0.61 -16.77
CA VAL A 308 3.74 1.66 -17.80
C VAL A 308 5.06 2.37 -17.59
N LYS A 309 5.83 2.54 -18.65
CA LYS A 309 7.01 3.40 -18.67
C LYS A 309 6.69 4.71 -19.36
N ASN A 310 6.99 5.82 -18.70
CA ASN A 310 6.76 7.15 -19.23
C ASN A 310 8.04 7.99 -19.16
N ILE A 311 8.25 8.85 -20.18
CA ILE A 311 9.25 9.91 -20.16
C ILE A 311 8.52 11.23 -19.95
N ILE A 312 8.88 11.92 -18.88
CA ILE A 312 8.16 13.08 -18.35
C ILE A 312 9.12 14.25 -18.29
N LYS A 313 8.71 15.43 -18.78
CA LYS A 313 9.45 16.67 -18.59
C LYS A 313 9.45 17.08 -17.13
N LYS A 314 10.59 17.56 -16.66
CA LYS A 314 10.75 18.14 -15.31
C LYS A 314 9.99 19.45 -15.17
#